data_fe8e19eadcd938ed17ab8c7d3b186d4e
#
_entry.id   fe8e19eadcd938ed17ab8c7d3b186d4e
#
_cell.length_a   1.000
_cell.length_b   1.000
_cell.length_c   1.000
_cell.angle_alpha   90.00
_cell.angle_beta   90.00
_cell.angle_gamma   90.00
#
_symmetry.space_group_name_H-M   'P 1'
#
loop_
_entity.id
_entity.type
_entity.pdbx_description
1 polymer ?
#
loop_
_entity_poly.entity_id
_entity_poly.type
_entity_poly.pdbx_seq_one_letter_code
_entity_poly.pdbx_strand_id
1 'polypeptide(L)'
;SGLTRPSCSRVTSQHPRGTEIRNVRQLSIVSAEDLQEIAAAIGLEALDPVWLGATLVLSGIVDFSHLPPGSRLQATNGTTLVIDMENRPCNLPARVIEKAKPGHGKAFMKSASGRRGVTAWVEREGALVLGDHLRLHIPDQPAWIGLAAAKS
;
A
#
# COMPACT_ATOMS: atom_id res chain seq x y z
N SER A 1 18.71 -7.09 4.08
CA SER A 1 18.67 -5.70 4.55
C SER A 1 17.40 -5.01 4.04
N GLY A 2 16.96 -3.95 4.67
CA GLY A 2 15.82 -3.16 4.19
C GLY A 2 16.06 -2.51 2.82
N LEU A 3 17.30 -2.48 2.34
CA LEU A 3 17.69 -1.83 1.08
C LEU A 3 17.51 -2.73 -0.15
N THR A 4 17.60 -4.03 0.02
CA THR A 4 17.42 -5.00 -1.05
C THR A 4 16.41 -6.07 -0.67
N ARG A 5 15.85 -6.75 -1.66
CA ARG A 5 14.94 -7.88 -1.50
C ARG A 5 15.01 -8.81 -2.71
N PRO A 6 14.60 -10.07 -2.57
CA PRO A 6 14.44 -10.94 -3.74
C PRO A 6 13.25 -10.45 -4.60
N SER A 7 13.40 -10.54 -5.91
CA SER A 7 12.31 -10.27 -6.85
C SER A 7 11.16 -11.27 -6.64
N CYS A 8 9.96 -10.82 -6.89
CA CYS A 8 8.73 -11.61 -6.72
C CYS A 8 7.87 -11.56 -7.99
N SER A 9 6.73 -12.22 -7.98
CA SER A 9 5.83 -12.34 -9.12
C SER A 9 5.41 -11.01 -9.78
N ARG A 10 5.52 -9.88 -9.07
CA ARG A 10 5.14 -8.57 -9.61
C ARG A 10 6.17 -7.98 -10.57
N VAL A 11 7.39 -8.50 -10.57
CA VAL A 11 8.49 -8.03 -11.42
C VAL A 11 9.13 -9.16 -12.22
N THR A 12 8.44 -10.28 -12.41
CA THR A 12 8.96 -11.44 -13.14
C THR A 12 9.13 -11.17 -14.63
N SER A 13 8.43 -10.18 -15.18
CA SER A 13 8.65 -9.71 -16.55
C SER A 13 9.99 -9.01 -16.75
N GLN A 14 10.61 -8.53 -15.66
CA GLN A 14 11.87 -7.79 -15.68
C GLN A 14 13.04 -8.63 -15.15
N HIS A 15 12.78 -9.48 -14.16
CA HIS A 15 13.80 -10.25 -13.47
C HIS A 15 13.32 -11.66 -13.15
N PRO A 16 14.16 -12.69 -13.32
CA PRO A 16 13.87 -14.03 -12.81
C PRO A 16 13.54 -13.96 -11.30
N ARG A 17 12.64 -14.83 -10.87
CA ARG A 17 12.23 -14.87 -9.46
C ARG A 17 13.44 -15.14 -8.55
N GLY A 18 13.56 -14.37 -7.49
CA GLY A 18 14.66 -14.49 -6.52
C GLY A 18 15.88 -13.63 -6.84
N THR A 19 15.90 -12.93 -7.99
CA THR A 19 16.97 -11.96 -8.28
C THR A 19 16.98 -10.87 -7.20
N GLU A 20 18.16 -10.57 -6.66
CA GLU A 20 18.29 -9.47 -5.70
C GLU A 20 18.06 -8.12 -6.41
N ILE A 21 17.11 -7.34 -5.92
CA ILE A 21 16.77 -6.02 -6.45
C ILE A 21 16.64 -5.00 -5.32
N ARG A 22 16.67 -3.71 -5.67
CA ARG A 22 16.41 -2.63 -4.72
C ARG A 22 15.02 -2.78 -4.09
N ASN A 23 14.95 -2.63 -2.77
CA ASN A 23 13.67 -2.68 -2.07
C ASN A 23 12.97 -1.32 -2.11
N VAL A 24 12.12 -1.12 -3.09
CA VAL A 24 11.23 0.06 -3.19
C VAL A 24 9.85 -0.20 -2.56
N ARG A 25 9.70 -1.33 -1.87
CA ARG A 25 8.48 -1.76 -1.18
C ARG A 25 8.76 -2.02 0.30
N GLN A 26 9.44 -1.07 0.94
CA GLN A 26 9.82 -1.16 2.34
C GLN A 26 8.62 -1.05 3.27
N LEU A 27 7.62 -0.28 2.87
CA LEU A 27 6.45 0.06 3.68
C LEU A 27 5.17 -0.34 2.97
N SER A 28 4.17 -0.73 3.74
CA SER A 28 2.79 -0.88 3.32
C SER A 28 1.96 0.19 4.04
N ILE A 29 1.36 1.09 3.29
CA ILE A 29 0.58 2.21 3.82
C ILE A 29 -0.87 2.03 3.41
N VAL A 30 -1.78 2.14 4.37
CA VAL A 30 -3.22 1.99 4.14
C VAL A 30 -3.96 3.25 4.58
N SER A 31 -5.14 3.46 4.00
CA SER A 31 -6.05 4.55 4.38
C SER A 31 -7.02 4.06 5.46
N ALA A 32 -7.20 4.86 6.51
CA ALA A 32 -8.16 4.56 7.56
C ALA A 32 -9.60 4.49 7.01
N GLU A 33 -9.94 5.35 6.06
CA GLU A 33 -11.24 5.36 5.40
C GLU A 33 -11.46 4.09 4.58
N ASP A 34 -10.45 3.64 3.84
CA ASP A 34 -10.51 2.38 3.09
C ASP A 34 -10.61 1.16 4.00
N LEU A 35 -9.89 1.15 5.12
CA LEU A 35 -10.01 0.07 6.11
C LEU A 35 -11.44 -0.05 6.64
N GLN A 36 -12.09 1.08 6.89
CA GLN A 36 -13.48 1.12 7.34
C GLN A 36 -14.42 0.54 6.27
N GLU A 37 -14.25 0.91 5.02
CA GLU A 37 -15.05 0.40 3.91
C GLU A 37 -14.85 -1.09 3.67
N ILE A 38 -13.62 -1.57 3.75
CA ILE A 38 -13.32 -3.01 3.66
C ILE A 38 -13.99 -3.76 4.82
N ALA A 39 -13.84 -3.25 6.04
CA ALA A 39 -14.44 -3.86 7.24
C ALA A 39 -15.96 -4.00 7.07
N ALA A 40 -16.63 -2.93 6.70
CA ALA A 40 -18.07 -2.95 6.45
C ALA A 40 -18.45 -3.96 5.37
N ALA A 41 -17.71 -4.02 4.27
CA ALA A 41 -17.99 -4.93 3.15
C ALA A 41 -17.80 -6.41 3.52
N ILE A 42 -16.94 -6.72 4.47
CA ILE A 42 -16.73 -8.10 4.96
C ILE A 42 -17.50 -8.43 6.24
N GLY A 43 -18.34 -7.50 6.71
CA GLY A 43 -19.23 -7.71 7.86
C GLY A 43 -18.60 -7.49 9.23
N LEU A 44 -17.52 -6.70 9.32
CA LEU A 44 -16.84 -6.35 10.57
C LEU A 44 -17.05 -4.88 10.92
N GLU A 45 -17.03 -4.56 12.21
CA GLU A 45 -17.06 -3.16 12.68
C GLU A 45 -15.74 -2.44 12.41
N ALA A 46 -14.62 -3.16 12.50
CA ALA A 46 -13.29 -2.65 12.29
C ALA A 46 -12.38 -3.71 11.71
N LEU A 47 -11.36 -3.29 10.98
CA LEU A 47 -10.33 -4.15 10.41
C LEU A 47 -9.00 -3.75 11.01
N ASP A 48 -8.36 -4.69 11.72
CA ASP A 48 -7.03 -4.46 12.30
C ASP A 48 -6.00 -4.29 11.17
N PRO A 49 -5.31 -3.15 11.07
CA PRO A 49 -4.29 -2.93 10.03
C PRO A 49 -3.15 -3.97 10.07
N VAL A 50 -2.87 -4.52 11.23
CA VAL A 50 -1.84 -5.57 11.41
C VAL A 50 -2.17 -6.81 10.60
N TRP A 51 -3.44 -7.15 10.43
CA TRP A 51 -3.85 -8.30 9.61
C TRP A 51 -3.48 -8.13 8.12
N LEU A 52 -3.32 -6.88 7.68
CA LEU A 52 -2.89 -6.54 6.33
C LEU A 52 -1.37 -6.38 6.22
N GLY A 53 -0.63 -6.48 7.31
CA GLY A 53 0.79 -6.18 7.34
C GLY A 53 1.09 -4.70 7.10
N ALA A 54 0.16 -3.81 7.49
CA ALA A 54 0.34 -2.38 7.32
C ALA A 54 1.43 -1.84 8.23
N THR A 55 2.30 -1.00 7.68
CA THR A 55 3.33 -0.27 8.42
C THR A 55 2.79 1.03 8.97
N LEU A 56 1.99 1.73 8.17
CA LEU A 56 1.38 3.02 8.50
C LEU A 56 -0.09 3.02 8.11
N VAL A 57 -0.89 3.75 8.90
CA VAL A 57 -2.28 4.09 8.59
C VAL A 57 -2.37 5.60 8.49
N LEU A 58 -2.86 6.10 7.36
CA LEU A 58 -3.08 7.53 7.12
C LEU A 58 -4.58 7.79 6.93
N SER A 59 -4.98 9.04 7.14
CA SER A 59 -6.35 9.50 6.88
C SER A 59 -6.34 10.82 6.13
N GLY A 60 -7.47 11.17 5.50
CA GLY A 60 -7.68 12.46 4.88
C GLY A 60 -7.26 12.59 3.43
N ILE A 61 -6.88 11.49 2.76
CA ILE A 61 -6.56 11.49 1.33
C ILE A 61 -7.59 10.63 0.58
N VAL A 62 -8.35 11.27 -0.29
CA VAL A 62 -9.33 10.59 -1.15
C VAL A 62 -8.60 9.71 -2.17
N ASP A 63 -9.16 8.52 -2.44
CA ASP A 63 -8.63 7.56 -3.42
C ASP A 63 -7.14 7.24 -3.22
N PHE A 64 -6.76 7.05 -1.97
CA PHE A 64 -5.38 6.92 -1.52
C PHE A 64 -4.61 5.83 -2.28
N SER A 65 -5.23 4.69 -2.56
CA SER A 65 -4.58 3.56 -3.24
C SER A 65 -4.14 3.88 -4.68
N HIS A 66 -4.71 4.92 -5.28
CA HIS A 66 -4.42 5.33 -6.66
C HIS A 66 -3.58 6.60 -6.76
N LEU A 67 -2.93 7.01 -5.68
CA LEU A 67 -1.95 8.09 -5.75
C LEU A 67 -0.88 7.75 -6.78
N PRO A 68 -0.45 8.73 -7.60
CA PRO A 68 0.55 8.47 -8.63
C PRO A 68 1.85 7.94 -8.05
N PRO A 69 2.48 6.92 -8.66
CA PRO A 69 3.85 6.53 -8.33
C PRO A 69 4.79 7.73 -8.37
N GLY A 70 5.70 7.83 -7.40
CA GLY A 70 6.58 8.98 -7.25
C GLY A 70 5.99 10.12 -6.43
N SER A 71 4.74 10.04 -5.98
CA SER A 71 4.20 10.96 -4.97
C SER A 71 4.99 10.83 -3.67
N ARG A 72 5.11 11.93 -2.93
CA ARG A 72 5.84 11.96 -1.68
C ARG A 72 4.93 12.34 -0.52
N LEU A 73 5.12 11.68 0.60
CA LEU A 73 4.51 11.99 1.88
C LEU A 73 5.62 12.50 2.80
N GLN A 74 5.54 13.75 3.21
CA GLN A 74 6.60 14.42 3.96
C GLN A 74 6.10 14.94 5.29
N ALA A 75 6.76 14.55 6.37
CA ALA A 75 6.51 15.07 7.72
C ALA A 75 7.18 16.43 7.92
N THR A 76 6.76 17.15 8.95
CA THR A 76 7.32 18.46 9.31
C THR A 76 8.81 18.41 9.60
N ASN A 77 9.31 17.30 10.16
CA ASN A 77 10.73 17.11 10.43
C ASN A 77 11.57 16.74 9.18
N GLY A 78 10.94 16.67 8.02
CA GLY A 78 11.60 16.34 6.76
C GLY A 78 11.62 14.85 6.40
N THR A 79 11.17 13.96 7.27
CA THR A 79 11.02 12.54 6.93
C THR A 79 10.16 12.41 5.68
N THR A 80 10.65 11.70 4.66
CA THR A 80 10.00 11.65 3.35
C THR A 80 9.88 10.22 2.87
N LEU A 81 8.64 9.83 2.53
CA LEU A 81 8.30 8.54 1.96
C LEU A 81 7.90 8.74 0.50
N VAL A 82 8.36 7.86 -0.38
CA VAL A 82 8.01 7.88 -1.80
C VAL A 82 7.07 6.73 -2.11
N ILE A 83 5.94 7.03 -2.71
CA ILE A 83 4.98 6.01 -3.15
C ILE A 83 5.54 5.30 -4.38
N ASP A 84 5.63 3.97 -4.27
CA ASP A 84 6.06 3.10 -5.37
C ASP A 84 4.88 2.78 -6.29
N MET A 85 3.84 2.14 -5.76
CA MET A 85 2.64 1.83 -6.55
C MET A 85 1.50 1.33 -5.68
N GLU A 86 0.32 1.15 -6.30
CA GLU A 86 -0.83 0.51 -5.68
C GLU A 86 -0.45 -0.87 -5.12
N ASN A 87 -0.86 -1.14 -3.90
CA ASN A 87 -0.75 -2.45 -3.29
C ASN A 87 -2.02 -3.25 -3.58
N ARG A 88 -1.89 -4.36 -4.28
CA ARG A 88 -3.04 -5.21 -4.63
C ARG A 88 -3.34 -6.21 -3.51
N PRO A 89 -4.62 -6.54 -3.27
CA PRO A 89 -4.96 -7.56 -2.28
C PRO A 89 -4.39 -8.91 -2.67
N CYS A 90 -4.06 -9.71 -1.66
CA CYS A 90 -3.60 -11.09 -1.82
C CYS A 90 -4.24 -12.00 -0.77
N ASN A 91 -4.01 -13.30 -0.89
CA ASN A 91 -4.62 -14.29 0.01
C ASN A 91 -4.06 -14.28 1.43
N LEU A 92 -2.90 -13.69 1.68
CA LEU A 92 -2.29 -13.71 3.00
C LEU A 92 -3.16 -13.00 4.05
N PRO A 93 -3.57 -11.73 3.86
CA PRO A 93 -4.50 -11.07 4.76
C PRO A 93 -5.84 -11.81 4.88
N ALA A 94 -6.36 -12.33 3.78
CA ALA A 94 -7.62 -13.09 3.81
C ALA A 94 -7.56 -14.27 4.77
N ARG A 95 -6.46 -15.01 4.79
CA ARG A 95 -6.23 -16.12 5.70
C ARG A 95 -6.10 -15.68 7.17
N VAL A 96 -5.41 -14.56 7.40
CA VAL A 96 -5.26 -13.99 8.74
C VAL A 96 -6.62 -13.56 9.28
N ILE A 97 -7.42 -12.88 8.47
CA ILE A 97 -8.78 -12.43 8.82
C ILE A 97 -9.67 -13.64 9.10
N GLU A 98 -9.64 -14.66 8.24
CA GLU A 98 -10.44 -15.88 8.44
C GLU A 98 -10.10 -16.58 9.76
N LYS A 99 -8.82 -16.60 10.12
CA LYS A 99 -8.37 -17.18 11.40
C LYS A 99 -8.84 -16.35 12.60
N ALA A 100 -8.76 -15.03 12.51
CA ALA A 100 -9.14 -14.12 13.60
C ALA A 100 -10.65 -13.94 13.70
N LYS A 101 -11.36 -13.94 12.58
CA LYS A 101 -12.80 -13.73 12.45
C LYS A 101 -13.37 -14.74 11.45
N PRO A 102 -13.66 -15.98 11.87
CA PRO A 102 -14.18 -17.02 10.99
C PRO A 102 -15.41 -16.58 10.20
N GLY A 103 -15.41 -16.84 8.90
CA GLY A 103 -16.47 -16.45 7.98
C GLY A 103 -16.29 -15.09 7.31
N HIS A 104 -15.28 -14.30 7.70
CA HIS A 104 -15.08 -12.92 7.18
C HIS A 104 -13.89 -12.78 6.22
N GLY A 105 -13.01 -13.77 6.13
CA GLY A 105 -11.83 -13.68 5.26
C GLY A 105 -12.12 -13.88 3.78
N LYS A 106 -13.12 -14.68 3.43
CA LYS A 106 -13.43 -15.07 2.06
C LYS A 106 -13.74 -13.88 1.13
N ALA A 107 -14.42 -12.86 1.65
CA ALA A 107 -14.80 -11.68 0.88
C ALA A 107 -13.68 -10.62 0.78
N PHE A 108 -12.57 -10.79 1.49
CA PHE A 108 -11.52 -9.77 1.59
C PHE A 108 -10.93 -9.40 0.24
N MET A 109 -10.55 -10.35 -0.60
CA MET A 109 -9.90 -10.09 -1.88
C MET A 109 -10.71 -9.15 -2.76
N LYS A 110 -12.01 -9.41 -2.89
CA LYS A 110 -12.93 -8.58 -3.67
C LYS A 110 -13.16 -7.22 -3.01
N SER A 111 -13.37 -7.20 -1.71
CA SER A 111 -13.68 -5.97 -0.97
C SER A 111 -12.50 -5.02 -0.87
N ALA A 112 -11.27 -5.54 -0.85
CA ALA A 112 -10.05 -4.74 -0.77
C ALA A 112 -9.52 -4.30 -2.15
N SER A 113 -10.13 -4.71 -3.23
CA SER A 113 -9.73 -4.28 -4.58
C SER A 113 -9.85 -2.76 -4.71
N GLY A 114 -8.75 -2.10 -5.09
CA GLY A 114 -8.68 -0.64 -5.17
C GLY A 114 -8.58 0.09 -3.83
N ARG A 115 -8.51 -0.64 -2.70
CA ARG A 115 -8.50 -0.08 -1.34
C ARG A 115 -7.37 -0.62 -0.47
N ARG A 116 -6.44 -1.37 -1.05
CA ARG A 116 -5.36 -2.03 -0.30
C ARG A 116 -4.21 -1.09 0.06
N GLY A 117 -4.31 0.18 -0.31
CA GLY A 117 -3.27 1.17 -0.07
C GLY A 117 -2.15 1.10 -1.09
N VAL A 118 -0.98 1.53 -0.67
CA VAL A 118 0.21 1.64 -1.52
C VAL A 118 1.41 0.98 -0.86
N THR A 119 2.40 0.63 -1.68
CA THR A 119 3.75 0.34 -1.22
C THR A 119 4.60 1.60 -1.34
N ALA A 120 5.55 1.77 -0.46
CA ALA A 120 6.41 2.96 -0.40
C ALA A 120 7.81 2.61 0.08
N TRP A 121 8.73 3.54 -0.10
CA TRP A 121 10.10 3.44 0.40
C TRP A 121 10.53 4.77 1.02
N VAL A 122 11.58 4.72 1.84
CA VAL A 122 12.07 5.88 2.58
C VAL A 122 13.12 6.61 1.74
N GLU A 123 12.82 7.85 1.34
CA GLU A 123 13.77 8.73 0.67
C GLU A 123 14.64 9.48 1.69
N ARG A 124 14.04 9.98 2.76
CA ARG A 124 14.72 10.65 3.86
C ARG A 124 14.25 10.08 5.19
N GLU A 125 15.19 9.58 5.97
CA GLU A 125 14.92 8.99 7.27
C GLU A 125 14.53 10.04 8.31
N GLY A 126 13.79 9.62 9.32
CA GLY A 126 13.38 10.40 10.46
C GLY A 126 12.31 9.70 11.26
N ALA A 127 12.00 10.24 12.42
CA ALA A 127 10.96 9.70 13.29
C ALA A 127 9.57 10.14 12.83
N LEU A 128 8.64 9.21 12.81
CA LEU A 128 7.21 9.46 12.67
C LEU A 128 6.51 8.98 13.93
N VAL A 129 5.63 9.81 14.47
CA VAL A 129 4.83 9.48 15.65
C VAL A 129 3.35 9.57 15.33
N LEU A 130 2.56 8.84 16.09
CA LEU A 130 1.11 8.86 15.96
C LEU A 130 0.58 10.29 16.11
N GLY A 131 -0.25 10.72 15.16
CA GLY A 131 -0.79 12.09 15.13
C GLY A 131 0.01 13.06 14.26
N ASP A 132 1.16 12.68 13.73
CA ASP A 132 1.91 13.51 12.80
C ASP A 132 1.09 13.82 11.53
N HIS A 133 1.27 15.03 11.01
CA HIS A 133 0.72 15.43 9.73
C HIS A 133 1.75 15.27 8.63
N LEU A 134 1.33 14.63 7.54
CA LEU A 134 2.15 14.47 6.34
C LEU A 134 1.61 15.35 5.22
N ARG A 135 2.51 16.07 4.56
CA ARG A 135 2.19 16.82 3.34
C ARG A 135 2.35 15.91 2.14
N LEU A 136 1.31 15.88 1.31
CA LEU A 136 1.34 15.15 0.05
C LEU A 136 1.90 16.05 -1.06
N HIS A 137 2.92 15.56 -1.75
CA HIS A 137 3.48 16.17 -2.96
C HIS A 137 3.20 15.24 -4.14
N ILE A 138 2.42 15.72 -5.09
CA ILE A 138 2.09 14.97 -6.31
C ILE A 138 3.13 15.29 -7.39
N PRO A 139 3.61 14.29 -8.17
CA PRO A 139 4.48 14.55 -9.31
C PRO A 139 3.80 15.47 -10.32
N ASP A 140 4.51 16.50 -10.77
CA ASP A 140 4.06 17.39 -11.85
C ASP A 140 4.27 16.71 -13.21
N GLN A 141 3.47 15.67 -13.46
CA GLN A 141 3.59 14.82 -14.64
C GLN A 141 2.20 14.43 -15.13
N PRO A 142 1.85 14.73 -16.39
CA PRO A 142 0.62 14.23 -16.99
C PRO A 142 0.53 12.70 -16.96
N ALA A 143 -0.68 12.18 -16.83
CA ALA A 143 -0.91 10.75 -16.92
C ALA A 143 -0.52 10.22 -18.31
N TRP A 144 0.15 9.07 -18.37
CA TRP A 144 0.52 8.46 -19.64
C TRP A 144 -0.72 7.89 -20.34
N ILE A 145 -1.03 8.45 -21.50
CA ILE A 145 -2.24 8.11 -22.26
C ILE A 145 -2.27 6.65 -22.75
N GLY A 146 -1.09 6.03 -22.89
CA GLY A 146 -0.97 4.66 -23.39
C GLY A 146 -1.22 3.56 -22.35
N LEU A 147 -1.52 3.89 -21.09
CA LEU A 147 -1.59 2.90 -20.01
C LEU A 147 -2.68 1.84 -20.26
N ALA A 148 -3.86 2.25 -20.71
CA ALA A 148 -4.97 1.33 -20.95
C ALA A 148 -4.63 0.33 -22.08
N ALA A 149 -4.05 0.80 -23.17
CA ALA A 149 -3.63 -0.04 -24.29
C ALA A 149 -2.48 -1.00 -23.89
N ALA A 150 -1.57 -0.56 -23.05
CA ALA A 150 -0.43 -1.38 -22.60
C ALA A 150 -0.87 -2.53 -21.66
N LYS A 151 -2.05 -2.43 -21.06
CA LYS A 151 -2.61 -3.45 -20.14
C LYS A 151 -3.52 -4.46 -20.83
N SER A 152 -3.88 -4.19 -22.09
CA SER A 152 -4.76 -5.06 -22.86
C SER A 152 -4.08 -6.33 -23.37
#